data_80f8d26a3d484ad0606d1292a91e552c
#
_entry.id   80f8d26a3d484ad0606d1292a91e552c
#
_cell.length_a   1.000
_cell.length_b   1.000
_cell.length_c   1.000
_cell.angle_alpha   90.00
_cell.angle_beta   90.00
_cell.angle_gamma   90.00
#
_symmetry.space_group_name_H-M   'P 1'
#
loop_
_entity.id
_entity.type
_entity.pdbx_description
1 polymer ?
#
loop_
_entity_poly.entity_id
_entity_poly.type
_entity_poly.pdbx_seq_one_letter_code
_entity_poly.pdbx_strand_id
1 'polypeptide(L)'
;VHLHAPLTGRDEGGDTARLPGSRRIRVILTAIVAPLVLATLVGLITLWPGGDSPIGESELVGDGQAIVDAVVTQPPDLTDLATAEIGVELIGGSHDGLETTVLAPHPSVSEQIDTGDRVQLLYMPQNIGTGTLYSFWDFDRTAPVGLLAILYLVAVLAVARLKGLAAVLGLTASLAVVAFFMLPGLMEGTSPLLVALVGCSAMMFPAVYLAHGVSVRTTTALLGTFGGLAITVVLAVWGTGAANLTGSSENGITLYQYFPGLSLSDLLMCGIVIAGLGALNDVTITQASAVWELGAANPSTPRRTLFLQGMRIGRDHIASTVYTLAFAYVGTSLPLIMLASLADRPLTDTLLSAEIAEEVVRTL
;
A
#
# COMPACT_ATOMS: atom_id res chain seq x y z
N VAL A 1 3.52 -29.92 50.60
CA VAL A 1 3.04 -31.00 49.70
C VAL A 1 1.71 -30.54 49.14
N HIS A 2 1.71 -29.91 47.94
CA HIS A 2 0.52 -29.69 47.17
C HIS A 2 0.75 -30.25 45.76
N LEU A 3 -0.06 -31.27 45.46
CA LEU A 3 -0.09 -31.99 44.20
C LEU A 3 -0.52 -31.06 43.05
N HIS A 4 0.29 -31.00 42.01
CA HIS A 4 -0.09 -30.48 40.72
C HIS A 4 -0.99 -31.49 40.01
N ALA A 5 -2.23 -31.11 39.69
CA ALA A 5 -3.08 -31.82 38.77
C ALA A 5 -2.64 -31.49 37.31
N PRO A 6 -2.63 -32.44 36.39
CA PRO A 6 -2.26 -32.18 34.99
C PRO A 6 -3.37 -31.41 34.27
N LEU A 7 -2.99 -30.34 33.60
CA LEU A 7 -3.84 -29.63 32.65
C LEU A 7 -4.02 -30.52 31.41
N THR A 8 -5.10 -31.30 31.41
CA THR A 8 -5.57 -32.01 30.23
C THR A 8 -6.04 -30.98 29.21
N GLY A 9 -5.42 -31.00 28.03
CA GLY A 9 -5.81 -30.22 26.90
C GLY A 9 -7.29 -30.43 26.57
N ARG A 10 -8.04 -29.37 26.58
CA ARG A 10 -9.38 -29.32 26.01
C ARG A 10 -9.25 -28.85 24.58
N ASP A 11 -9.63 -29.72 23.67
CA ASP A 11 -9.85 -29.39 22.27
C ASP A 11 -10.68 -28.10 22.15
N GLU A 12 -10.10 -27.07 21.58
CA GLU A 12 -10.81 -25.83 21.21
C GLU A 12 -11.64 -26.04 19.95
N GLY A 13 -12.59 -26.95 20.02
CA GLY A 13 -13.79 -26.92 19.22
C GLY A 13 -14.79 -25.99 19.90
N GLY A 14 -14.55 -24.68 19.79
CA GLY A 14 -15.29 -23.66 20.52
C GLY A 14 -16.79 -23.70 20.18
N ASP A 15 -17.56 -24.36 21.01
CA ASP A 15 -19.01 -24.14 21.13
C ASP A 15 -19.19 -22.71 21.71
N THR A 16 -19.27 -21.72 20.81
CA THR A 16 -19.53 -20.33 21.16
C THR A 16 -20.87 -20.29 21.86
N ALA A 17 -20.86 -20.09 23.17
CA ALA A 17 -22.04 -19.88 23.99
C ALA A 17 -23.00 -18.93 23.24
N ARG A 18 -24.12 -19.48 22.77
CA ARG A 18 -25.10 -18.77 21.95
C ARG A 18 -25.77 -17.74 22.82
N LEU A 19 -25.30 -16.49 22.77
CA LEU A 19 -25.96 -15.36 23.42
C LEU A 19 -27.42 -15.30 22.97
N PRO A 20 -28.39 -15.13 23.90
CA PRO A 20 -29.80 -14.98 23.56
C PRO A 20 -29.95 -13.76 22.65
N GLY A 21 -30.41 -13.97 21.40
CA GLY A 21 -30.50 -12.93 20.37
C GLY A 21 -29.56 -13.13 19.18
N SER A 22 -28.65 -14.10 19.18
CA SER A 22 -27.67 -14.34 18.13
C SER A 22 -28.27 -14.50 16.72
N ARG A 23 -29.48 -15.03 16.59
CA ARG A 23 -30.17 -15.18 15.29
C ARG A 23 -30.64 -13.83 14.75
N ARG A 24 -31.23 -12.96 15.57
CA ARG A 24 -31.67 -11.61 15.14
C ARG A 24 -30.50 -10.76 14.73
N ILE A 25 -29.42 -10.78 15.53
CA ILE A 25 -28.20 -10.02 15.22
C ILE A 25 -27.60 -10.47 13.89
N ARG A 26 -27.48 -11.78 13.67
CA ARG A 26 -26.98 -12.32 12.39
C ARG A 26 -27.86 -11.92 11.21
N VAL A 27 -29.18 -11.99 11.35
CA VAL A 27 -30.10 -11.57 10.29
C VAL A 27 -29.96 -10.08 9.97
N ILE A 28 -29.86 -9.20 10.99
CA ILE A 28 -29.66 -7.77 10.78
C ILE A 28 -28.32 -7.50 10.09
N LEU A 29 -27.24 -8.11 10.56
CA LEU A 29 -25.92 -7.94 9.95
C LEU A 29 -25.88 -8.43 8.50
N THR A 30 -26.49 -9.59 8.23
CA THR A 30 -26.59 -10.12 6.86
C THR A 30 -27.44 -9.19 5.98
N ALA A 31 -28.55 -8.66 6.50
CA ALA A 31 -29.42 -7.74 5.77
C ALA A 31 -28.71 -6.43 5.40
N ILE A 32 -27.71 -6.00 6.16
CA ILE A 32 -26.90 -4.80 5.85
C ILE A 32 -25.72 -5.14 4.94
N VAL A 33 -25.02 -6.26 5.21
CA VAL A 33 -23.81 -6.64 4.45
C VAL A 33 -24.16 -7.16 3.05
N ALA A 34 -25.27 -7.90 2.89
CA ALA A 34 -25.64 -8.44 1.59
C ALA A 34 -25.84 -7.36 0.50
N PRO A 35 -26.54 -6.25 0.76
CA PRO A 35 -26.59 -5.13 -0.18
C PRO A 35 -25.23 -4.50 -0.49
N LEU A 36 -24.31 -4.40 0.51
CA LEU A 36 -22.97 -3.88 0.29
C LEU A 36 -22.14 -4.82 -0.60
N VAL A 37 -22.21 -6.14 -0.36
CA VAL A 37 -21.58 -7.12 -1.24
C VAL A 37 -22.15 -7.02 -2.66
N LEU A 38 -23.49 -6.95 -2.78
CA LEU A 38 -24.14 -6.83 -4.08
C LEU A 38 -23.72 -5.54 -4.80
N ALA A 39 -23.70 -4.40 -4.10
CA ALA A 39 -23.27 -3.12 -4.66
C ALA A 39 -21.80 -3.18 -5.10
N THR A 40 -20.93 -3.83 -4.32
CA THR A 40 -19.51 -4.02 -4.67
C THR A 40 -19.38 -4.90 -5.92
N LEU A 41 -20.12 -6.01 -5.99
CA LEU A 41 -20.08 -6.90 -7.17
C LEU A 41 -20.62 -6.20 -8.42
N VAL A 42 -21.75 -5.49 -8.30
CA VAL A 42 -22.29 -4.69 -9.40
C VAL A 42 -21.29 -3.62 -9.82
N GLY A 43 -20.67 -2.90 -8.86
CA GLY A 43 -19.64 -1.91 -9.12
C GLY A 43 -18.44 -2.52 -9.85
N LEU A 44 -17.93 -3.67 -9.39
CA LEU A 44 -16.84 -4.38 -10.06
C LEU A 44 -17.21 -4.78 -11.50
N ILE A 45 -18.43 -5.25 -11.74
CA ILE A 45 -18.86 -5.67 -13.08
C ILE A 45 -19.04 -4.45 -13.99
N THR A 46 -19.68 -3.38 -13.51
CA THR A 46 -20.01 -2.21 -14.32
C THR A 46 -18.83 -1.29 -14.59
N LEU A 47 -17.86 -1.25 -13.67
CA LEU A 47 -16.65 -0.43 -13.77
C LEU A 47 -15.41 -1.27 -14.12
N TRP A 48 -15.61 -2.55 -14.45
CA TRP A 48 -14.48 -3.41 -14.84
C TRP A 48 -13.84 -2.86 -16.10
N PRO A 49 -12.51 -2.63 -16.10
CA PRO A 49 -11.83 -2.13 -17.28
C PRO A 49 -12.06 -3.09 -18.45
N GLY A 50 -12.59 -2.57 -19.54
CA GLY A 50 -12.98 -3.36 -20.71
C GLY A 50 -12.24 -3.00 -21.99
N GLY A 51 -11.40 -1.98 -21.92
CA GLY A 51 -10.57 -1.54 -23.01
C GLY A 51 -9.20 -2.22 -23.06
N ASP A 52 -8.42 -1.88 -24.08
CA ASP A 52 -7.01 -2.21 -24.13
C ASP A 52 -6.32 -1.42 -23.02
N SER A 53 -5.96 -2.11 -21.95
CA SER A 53 -5.27 -1.48 -20.84
C SER A 53 -3.88 -1.01 -21.30
N PRO A 54 -3.53 0.26 -21.14
CA PRO A 54 -2.21 0.75 -21.52
C PRO A 54 -1.08 0.20 -20.62
N ILE A 55 -1.42 -0.68 -19.66
CA ILE A 55 -0.44 -1.33 -18.80
C ILE A 55 0.42 -2.28 -19.61
N GLY A 56 1.70 -1.95 -19.75
CA GLY A 56 2.67 -2.72 -20.53
C GLY A 56 2.68 -2.43 -22.04
N GLU A 57 1.80 -1.55 -22.55
CA GLU A 57 1.81 -1.11 -23.95
C GLU A 57 2.70 0.11 -24.19
N SER A 58 2.89 0.96 -23.18
CA SER A 58 3.91 2.01 -23.25
C SER A 58 5.26 1.36 -23.02
N GLU A 59 6.05 1.27 -24.06
CA GLU A 59 7.46 0.93 -23.92
C GLU A 59 8.07 1.97 -22.97
N LEU A 60 8.45 1.55 -21.74
CA LEU A 60 9.22 2.39 -20.80
C LEU A 60 10.52 2.88 -21.43
N VAL A 61 10.90 2.25 -22.51
CA VAL A 61 12.08 2.50 -23.33
C VAL A 61 11.61 2.69 -24.79
N GLY A 62 12.22 3.60 -25.53
CA GLY A 62 11.85 3.89 -26.94
C GLY A 62 12.01 2.68 -27.85
N ASP A 63 11.46 2.81 -29.07
CA ASP A 63 11.47 1.77 -30.10
C ASP A 63 12.86 1.12 -30.27
N GLY A 64 12.90 -0.19 -30.10
CA GLY A 64 14.13 -0.97 -30.24
C GLY A 64 15.11 -0.89 -29.06
N GLN A 65 14.81 -0.11 -28.04
CA GLN A 65 15.56 -0.10 -26.78
C GLN A 65 15.16 -1.32 -25.93
N ALA A 66 16.05 -1.77 -25.04
CA ALA A 66 15.76 -2.86 -24.13
C ALA A 66 16.53 -2.67 -22.82
N ILE A 67 15.94 -3.14 -21.72
CA ILE A 67 16.64 -3.25 -20.45
C ILE A 67 17.35 -4.60 -20.45
N VAL A 68 18.65 -4.61 -20.18
CA VAL A 68 19.50 -5.80 -20.12
C VAL A 68 20.19 -5.86 -18.76
N ASP A 69 20.32 -7.08 -18.23
CA ASP A 69 20.98 -7.30 -16.95
C ASP A 69 22.50 -7.37 -17.15
N ALA A 70 23.25 -6.89 -16.17
CA ALA A 70 24.71 -6.92 -16.18
C ALA A 70 25.25 -7.08 -14.75
N VAL A 71 26.52 -7.48 -14.65
CA VAL A 71 27.30 -7.49 -13.41
C VAL A 71 28.44 -6.49 -13.53
N VAL A 72 28.66 -5.72 -12.49
CA VAL A 72 29.78 -4.78 -12.41
C VAL A 72 31.08 -5.57 -12.26
N THR A 73 31.99 -5.38 -13.21
CA THR A 73 33.33 -5.99 -13.20
C THR A 73 34.37 -5.00 -12.64
N GLN A 74 34.17 -3.70 -12.89
CA GLN A 74 35.02 -2.62 -12.39
C GLN A 74 34.15 -1.44 -11.91
N PRO A 75 34.27 -1.02 -10.63
CA PRO A 75 33.55 0.12 -10.11
C PRO A 75 34.07 1.44 -10.71
N PRO A 76 33.31 2.53 -10.63
CA PRO A 76 33.71 3.83 -11.17
C PRO A 76 34.88 4.44 -10.42
N ASP A 77 35.74 5.18 -11.11
CA ASP A 77 36.76 6.01 -10.48
C ASP A 77 36.11 7.29 -9.94
N LEU A 78 36.02 7.38 -8.63
CA LEU A 78 35.38 8.53 -7.94
C LEU A 78 36.24 9.82 -7.95
N THR A 79 37.45 9.77 -8.50
CA THR A 79 38.35 10.97 -8.56
C THR A 79 37.94 11.91 -9.69
N ASP A 80 37.33 11.43 -10.75
CA ASP A 80 36.79 12.24 -11.85
C ASP A 80 35.39 11.72 -12.28
N LEU A 81 34.40 12.12 -11.50
CA LEU A 81 33.00 11.69 -11.69
C LEU A 81 32.36 12.17 -13.02
N ALA A 82 32.97 13.17 -13.67
CA ALA A 82 32.42 13.69 -14.95
C ALA A 82 32.67 12.73 -16.12
N THR A 83 33.73 11.94 -16.04
CA THR A 83 34.16 10.98 -17.08
C THR A 83 34.26 9.56 -16.55
N ALA A 84 33.81 9.33 -15.32
CA ALA A 84 33.86 8.00 -14.71
C ALA A 84 33.07 7.00 -15.53
N GLU A 85 33.67 5.84 -15.74
CA GLU A 85 33.04 4.70 -16.41
C GLU A 85 32.97 3.50 -15.46
N ILE A 86 31.96 2.67 -15.66
CA ILE A 86 31.78 1.41 -14.95
C ILE A 86 32.06 0.27 -15.92
N GLY A 87 32.95 -0.64 -15.58
CA GLY A 87 33.11 -1.88 -16.31
C GLY A 87 31.98 -2.84 -15.97
N VAL A 88 31.33 -3.41 -16.95
CA VAL A 88 30.21 -4.34 -16.78
C VAL A 88 30.30 -5.52 -17.74
N GLU A 89 29.83 -6.68 -17.28
CA GLU A 89 29.63 -7.88 -18.10
C GLU A 89 28.12 -8.11 -18.24
N LEU A 90 27.64 -8.19 -19.48
CA LEU A 90 26.22 -8.42 -19.77
C LEU A 90 25.81 -9.85 -19.43
N ILE A 91 24.60 -10.00 -18.88
CA ILE A 91 24.04 -11.31 -18.52
C ILE A 91 22.79 -11.57 -19.37
N GLY A 92 22.82 -12.69 -20.09
CA GLY A 92 21.68 -13.15 -20.89
C GLY A 92 21.50 -12.40 -22.21
N GLY A 93 20.52 -12.85 -23.00
CA GLY A 93 20.23 -12.28 -24.31
C GLY A 93 21.26 -12.60 -25.39
N SER A 94 21.27 -11.80 -26.46
CA SER A 94 22.15 -11.98 -27.60
C SER A 94 23.61 -11.55 -27.36
N HIS A 95 23.88 -10.86 -26.26
CA HIS A 95 25.18 -10.30 -25.90
C HIS A 95 25.72 -10.86 -24.56
N ASP A 96 25.26 -12.04 -24.16
CA ASP A 96 25.70 -12.69 -22.92
C ASP A 96 27.22 -12.84 -22.85
N GLY A 97 27.82 -12.44 -21.73
CA GLY A 97 29.27 -12.48 -21.51
C GLY A 97 30.04 -11.34 -22.21
N LEU A 98 29.40 -10.37 -22.84
CA LEU A 98 30.07 -9.22 -23.42
C LEU A 98 30.50 -8.27 -22.29
N GLU A 99 31.81 -8.03 -22.20
CA GLU A 99 32.35 -6.95 -21.35
C GLU A 99 32.31 -5.62 -22.10
N THR A 100 31.81 -4.60 -21.43
CA THR A 100 31.74 -3.23 -21.96
C THR A 100 31.89 -2.21 -20.83
N THR A 101 32.08 -0.93 -21.20
CA THR A 101 32.05 0.17 -20.24
C THR A 101 30.83 1.04 -20.47
N VAL A 102 30.28 1.56 -19.41
CA VAL A 102 29.16 2.52 -19.45
C VAL A 102 29.50 3.73 -18.59
N LEU A 103 29.01 4.90 -18.97
CA LEU A 103 29.16 6.10 -18.14
C LEU A 103 28.54 5.87 -16.76
N ALA A 104 29.26 6.26 -15.73
CA ALA A 104 28.77 6.22 -14.36
C ALA A 104 27.53 7.14 -14.21
N PRO A 105 26.52 6.73 -13.41
CA PRO A 105 25.37 7.55 -13.12
C PRO A 105 25.76 8.76 -12.24
N HIS A 106 24.74 9.48 -11.74
CA HIS A 106 24.94 10.57 -10.79
C HIS A 106 25.87 10.17 -9.64
N PRO A 107 26.77 11.06 -9.15
CA PRO A 107 27.76 10.73 -8.12
C PRO A 107 27.23 9.99 -6.90
N SER A 108 26.04 10.37 -6.39
CA SER A 108 25.42 9.72 -5.24
C SER A 108 25.02 8.24 -5.48
N VAL A 109 24.89 7.84 -6.73
CA VAL A 109 24.63 6.45 -7.14
C VAL A 109 25.96 5.74 -7.38
N SER A 110 26.90 6.42 -8.05
CA SER A 110 28.23 5.89 -8.36
C SER A 110 29.01 5.47 -7.12
N GLU A 111 28.90 6.23 -6.01
CA GLU A 111 29.51 5.90 -4.72
C GLU A 111 29.01 4.57 -4.09
N GLN A 112 27.90 4.05 -4.59
CA GLN A 112 27.28 2.82 -4.07
C GLN A 112 27.54 1.60 -4.97
N ILE A 113 28.26 1.79 -6.08
CA ILE A 113 28.53 0.71 -7.06
C ILE A 113 29.81 -0.02 -6.71
N ASP A 114 29.67 -1.29 -6.38
CA ASP A 114 30.79 -2.18 -6.06
C ASP A 114 30.93 -3.31 -7.12
N THR A 115 32.13 -3.88 -7.20
CA THR A 115 32.39 -5.05 -8.05
C THR A 115 31.50 -6.24 -7.63
N GLY A 116 30.81 -6.83 -8.58
CA GLY A 116 29.87 -7.94 -8.37
C GLY A 116 28.42 -7.52 -8.20
N ASP A 117 28.15 -6.22 -8.16
CA ASP A 117 26.77 -5.73 -8.12
C ASP A 117 26.03 -6.09 -9.42
N ARG A 118 24.76 -6.47 -9.26
CA ARG A 118 23.85 -6.65 -10.36
C ARG A 118 23.19 -5.33 -10.70
N VAL A 119 23.31 -4.93 -11.97
CA VAL A 119 22.76 -3.69 -12.49
C VAL A 119 21.95 -3.96 -13.76
N GLN A 120 21.07 -3.04 -14.04
CA GLN A 120 20.31 -3.00 -15.29
C GLN A 120 20.83 -1.86 -16.15
N LEU A 121 20.99 -2.16 -17.42
CA LEU A 121 21.45 -1.21 -18.43
C LEU A 121 20.37 -1.00 -19.48
N LEU A 122 20.24 0.22 -19.93
CA LEU A 122 19.40 0.56 -21.08
C LEU A 122 20.23 0.39 -22.36
N TYR A 123 19.85 -0.57 -23.20
CA TYR A 123 20.38 -0.75 -24.54
C TYR A 123 19.73 0.25 -25.49
N MET A 124 20.53 1.02 -26.21
CA MET A 124 20.12 2.09 -27.12
C MET A 124 20.68 1.85 -28.54
N PRO A 125 19.99 1.04 -29.37
CA PRO A 125 20.52 0.68 -30.72
C PRO A 125 20.70 1.88 -31.65
N GLN A 126 19.94 2.97 -31.43
CA GLN A 126 20.10 4.22 -32.21
C GLN A 126 21.47 4.87 -32.01
N ASN A 127 22.19 4.52 -30.95
CA ASN A 127 23.52 5.05 -30.65
C ASN A 127 24.66 4.18 -31.21
N ILE A 128 24.36 3.24 -32.10
CA ILE A 128 25.39 2.45 -32.78
C ILE A 128 26.35 3.39 -33.53
N GLY A 129 27.61 3.38 -33.13
CA GLY A 129 28.66 4.24 -33.72
C GLY A 129 28.99 5.50 -32.91
N THR A 130 28.25 5.84 -31.87
CA THR A 130 28.56 6.99 -30.99
C THR A 130 29.27 6.57 -29.69
N GLY A 131 29.44 5.26 -29.42
CA GLY A 131 30.10 4.72 -28.24
C GLY A 131 29.24 4.60 -26.99
N THR A 132 28.01 5.03 -27.01
CA THR A 132 27.09 5.01 -25.85
C THR A 132 25.92 4.03 -26.06
N LEU A 133 26.27 2.79 -26.46
CA LEU A 133 25.25 1.77 -26.77
C LEU A 133 24.47 1.31 -25.56
N TYR A 134 25.08 1.34 -24.39
CA TYR A 134 24.49 1.03 -23.11
C TYR A 134 24.60 2.22 -22.17
N SER A 135 23.58 2.43 -21.35
CA SER A 135 23.56 3.42 -20.27
C SER A 135 23.12 2.78 -18.98
N PHE A 136 23.67 3.20 -17.86
CA PHE A 136 23.21 2.74 -16.55
C PHE A 136 21.71 3.11 -16.38
N TRP A 137 20.90 2.09 -16.01
CA TRP A 137 19.48 2.27 -15.76
C TRP A 137 19.16 2.27 -14.26
N ASP A 138 19.46 1.16 -13.58
CA ASP A 138 19.23 0.99 -12.14
C ASP A 138 19.99 -0.23 -11.59
N PHE A 139 19.93 -0.45 -10.27
CA PHE A 139 20.37 -1.69 -9.64
C PHE A 139 19.31 -2.80 -9.80
N ASP A 140 19.74 -4.04 -10.01
CA ASP A 140 18.84 -5.21 -9.87
C ASP A 140 18.64 -5.54 -8.39
N ARG A 141 17.47 -5.19 -7.87
CA ARG A 141 17.08 -5.42 -6.48
C ARG A 141 16.26 -6.69 -6.27
N THR A 142 16.10 -7.51 -7.30
CA THR A 142 15.23 -8.70 -7.27
C THR A 142 15.61 -9.67 -6.15
N ALA A 143 16.90 -9.99 -6.00
CA ALA A 143 17.34 -10.92 -4.97
C ALA A 143 17.23 -10.36 -3.54
N PRO A 144 17.72 -9.14 -3.21
CA PRO A 144 17.62 -8.61 -1.85
C PRO A 144 16.16 -8.32 -1.44
N VAL A 145 15.33 -7.77 -2.33
CA VAL A 145 13.91 -7.54 -2.04
C VAL A 145 13.16 -8.85 -1.90
N GLY A 146 13.44 -9.84 -2.76
CA GLY A 146 12.87 -11.18 -2.65
C GLY A 146 13.23 -11.87 -1.33
N LEU A 147 14.49 -11.76 -0.89
CA LEU A 147 14.91 -12.29 0.42
C LEU A 147 14.17 -11.61 1.58
N LEU A 148 14.04 -10.29 1.56
CA LEU A 148 13.27 -9.55 2.58
C LEU A 148 11.81 -9.98 2.60
N ALA A 149 11.18 -10.18 1.44
CA ALA A 149 9.81 -10.66 1.35
C ALA A 149 9.65 -12.08 1.92
N ILE A 150 10.61 -12.97 1.65
CA ILE A 150 10.64 -14.32 2.21
C ILE A 150 10.81 -14.27 3.74
N LEU A 151 11.75 -13.47 4.25
CA LEU A 151 11.97 -13.31 5.69
C LEU A 151 10.73 -12.76 6.39
N TYR A 152 10.07 -11.76 5.79
CA TYR A 152 8.79 -11.24 6.29
C TYR A 152 7.71 -12.33 6.32
N LEU A 153 7.56 -13.10 5.24
CA LEU A 153 6.59 -14.19 5.16
C LEU A 153 6.85 -15.26 6.23
N VAL A 154 8.12 -15.67 6.40
CA VAL A 154 8.53 -16.64 7.43
C VAL A 154 8.20 -16.11 8.82
N ALA A 155 8.51 -14.85 9.12
CA ALA A 155 8.20 -14.23 10.42
C ALA A 155 6.68 -14.21 10.69
N VAL A 156 5.87 -13.82 9.70
CA VAL A 156 4.40 -13.82 9.81
C VAL A 156 3.87 -15.23 10.05
N LEU A 157 4.35 -16.22 9.30
CA LEU A 157 3.91 -17.61 9.45
C LEU A 157 4.36 -18.22 10.80
N ALA A 158 5.55 -17.90 11.27
CA ALA A 158 6.08 -18.38 12.54
C ALA A 158 5.24 -17.87 13.73
N VAL A 159 4.83 -16.61 13.69
CA VAL A 159 4.06 -15.96 14.76
C VAL A 159 2.56 -16.24 14.62
N ALA A 160 1.98 -15.96 13.48
CA ALA A 160 0.52 -16.00 13.27
C ALA A 160 0.01 -17.33 12.67
N ARG A 161 0.91 -18.24 12.30
CA ARG A 161 0.58 -19.58 11.77
C ARG A 161 -0.41 -19.51 10.59
N LEU A 162 -1.48 -20.32 10.63
CA LEU A 162 -2.51 -20.34 9.58
C LEU A 162 -3.27 -19.02 9.43
N LYS A 163 -3.41 -18.24 10.52
CA LYS A 163 -4.01 -16.89 10.45
C LYS A 163 -3.10 -15.93 9.68
N GLY A 164 -1.79 -16.09 9.84
CA GLY A 164 -0.81 -15.34 9.04
C GLY A 164 -0.89 -15.65 7.55
N LEU A 165 -1.00 -16.93 7.19
CA LEU A 165 -1.22 -17.32 5.80
C LEU A 165 -2.51 -16.72 5.22
N ALA A 166 -3.59 -16.78 5.98
CA ALA A 166 -4.87 -16.21 5.57
C ALA A 166 -4.78 -14.66 5.40
N ALA A 167 -4.02 -13.98 6.27
CA ALA A 167 -3.76 -12.55 6.15
C ALA A 167 -2.94 -12.21 4.88
N VAL A 168 -1.90 -13.01 4.58
CA VAL A 168 -1.11 -12.87 3.34
C VAL A 168 -1.99 -13.08 2.10
N LEU A 169 -2.85 -14.11 2.10
CA LEU A 169 -3.81 -14.32 1.01
C LEU A 169 -4.81 -13.16 0.86
N GLY A 170 -5.27 -12.60 1.99
CA GLY A 170 -6.12 -11.41 2.00
C GLY A 170 -5.41 -10.18 1.40
N LEU A 171 -4.14 -9.98 1.76
CA LEU A 171 -3.30 -8.93 1.20
C LEU A 171 -3.08 -9.14 -0.32
N THR A 172 -2.75 -10.36 -0.73
CA THR A 172 -2.57 -10.69 -2.16
C THR A 172 -3.84 -10.42 -2.96
N ALA A 173 -5.01 -10.82 -2.42
CA ALA A 173 -6.30 -10.54 -3.05
C ALA A 173 -6.58 -9.03 -3.14
N SER A 174 -6.23 -8.27 -2.10
CA SER A 174 -6.35 -6.80 -2.10
C SER A 174 -5.43 -6.15 -3.13
N LEU A 175 -4.18 -6.58 -3.21
CA LEU A 175 -3.24 -6.10 -4.24
C LEU A 175 -3.68 -6.48 -5.66
N ALA A 176 -4.31 -7.65 -5.83
CA ALA A 176 -4.90 -8.05 -7.11
C ALA A 176 -6.05 -7.11 -7.52
N VAL A 177 -6.90 -6.66 -6.58
CA VAL A 177 -7.93 -5.65 -6.88
C VAL A 177 -7.27 -4.33 -7.33
N VAL A 178 -6.18 -3.91 -6.69
CA VAL A 178 -5.45 -2.71 -7.14
C VAL A 178 -4.90 -2.92 -8.55
N ALA A 179 -4.18 -4.03 -8.80
CA ALA A 179 -3.48 -4.28 -10.05
C ALA A 179 -4.41 -4.52 -11.25
N PHE A 180 -5.51 -5.25 -11.04
CA PHE A 180 -6.37 -5.71 -12.16
C PHE A 180 -7.68 -4.94 -12.31
N PHE A 181 -8.07 -4.15 -11.30
CA PHE A 181 -9.28 -3.35 -11.35
C PHE A 181 -8.99 -1.86 -11.23
N MET A 182 -8.27 -1.44 -10.16
CA MET A 182 -8.14 -0.01 -9.87
C MET A 182 -7.19 0.69 -10.83
N LEU A 183 -5.98 0.17 -11.04
CA LEU A 183 -5.01 0.81 -11.94
C LEU A 183 -5.53 0.86 -13.39
N PRO A 184 -6.00 -0.23 -14.00
CA PRO A 184 -6.53 -0.16 -15.35
C PRO A 184 -7.74 0.78 -15.45
N GLY A 185 -8.69 0.71 -14.50
CA GLY A 185 -9.86 1.58 -14.50
C GLY A 185 -9.54 3.06 -14.39
N LEU A 186 -8.50 3.43 -13.63
CA LEU A 186 -8.01 4.81 -13.55
C LEU A 186 -7.36 5.25 -14.86
N MET A 187 -6.58 4.39 -15.50
CA MET A 187 -5.93 4.67 -16.79
C MET A 187 -6.92 4.80 -17.95
N GLU A 188 -8.02 4.06 -17.92
CA GLU A 188 -9.13 4.19 -18.89
C GLU A 188 -9.99 5.46 -18.66
N GLY A 189 -9.68 6.27 -17.64
CA GLY A 189 -10.41 7.52 -17.35
C GLY A 189 -11.71 7.30 -16.58
N THR A 190 -11.93 6.14 -16.00
CA THR A 190 -13.05 5.91 -15.08
C THR A 190 -12.91 6.83 -13.87
N SER A 191 -14.05 7.36 -13.35
CA SER A 191 -14.03 8.26 -12.19
C SER A 191 -13.19 7.70 -11.03
N PRO A 192 -12.09 8.37 -10.61
CA PRO A 192 -11.20 7.86 -9.58
C PRO A 192 -11.90 7.60 -8.24
N LEU A 193 -12.87 8.43 -7.88
CA LEU A 193 -13.65 8.25 -6.65
C LEU A 193 -14.50 6.97 -6.68
N LEU A 194 -15.14 6.66 -7.82
CA LEU A 194 -15.93 5.44 -7.97
C LEU A 194 -15.03 4.20 -7.95
N VAL A 195 -13.89 4.25 -8.63
CA VAL A 195 -12.88 3.19 -8.62
C VAL A 195 -12.37 2.97 -7.20
N ALA A 196 -12.07 4.05 -6.44
CA ALA A 196 -11.65 3.95 -5.05
C ALA A 196 -12.73 3.32 -4.15
N LEU A 197 -13.97 3.75 -4.24
CA LEU A 197 -15.07 3.23 -3.42
C LEU A 197 -15.31 1.74 -3.67
N VAL A 198 -15.40 1.34 -4.93
CA VAL A 198 -15.62 -0.05 -5.31
C VAL A 198 -14.40 -0.90 -5.00
N GLY A 199 -13.20 -0.43 -5.34
CA GLY A 199 -11.94 -1.11 -5.07
C GLY A 199 -11.69 -1.30 -3.58
N CYS A 200 -11.82 -0.25 -2.77
CA CYS A 200 -11.71 -0.35 -1.31
C CYS A 200 -12.74 -1.33 -0.73
N SER A 201 -13.99 -1.27 -1.21
CA SER A 201 -15.01 -2.23 -0.79
C SER A 201 -14.63 -3.67 -1.15
N ALA A 202 -14.13 -3.90 -2.36
CA ALA A 202 -13.70 -5.21 -2.83
C ALA A 202 -12.48 -5.74 -2.04
N MET A 203 -11.54 -4.88 -1.67
CA MET A 203 -10.38 -5.25 -0.85
C MET A 203 -10.76 -5.61 0.58
N MET A 204 -11.75 -4.92 1.17
CA MET A 204 -12.14 -5.13 2.56
C MET A 204 -12.69 -6.53 2.84
N PHE A 205 -13.48 -7.11 1.93
CA PHE A 205 -14.07 -8.43 2.16
C PHE A 205 -13.02 -9.52 2.33
N PRO A 206 -12.05 -9.73 1.41
CA PRO A 206 -11.00 -10.70 1.61
C PRO A 206 -10.08 -10.34 2.76
N ALA A 207 -9.69 -9.08 2.93
CA ALA A 207 -8.80 -8.66 4.03
C ALA A 207 -9.37 -9.00 5.41
N VAL A 208 -10.67 -8.75 5.62
CA VAL A 208 -11.31 -9.01 6.93
C VAL A 208 -11.68 -10.47 7.09
N TYR A 209 -12.37 -11.05 6.11
CA TYR A 209 -12.94 -12.38 6.30
C TYR A 209 -11.95 -13.53 6.15
N LEU A 210 -10.90 -13.40 5.31
CA LEU A 210 -9.86 -14.42 5.23
C LEU A 210 -9.02 -14.47 6.51
N ALA A 211 -8.59 -13.30 7.01
CA ALA A 211 -7.73 -13.23 8.18
C ALA A 211 -8.45 -13.56 9.50
N HIS A 212 -9.74 -13.16 9.62
CA HIS A 212 -10.45 -13.22 10.91
C HIS A 212 -11.69 -14.13 10.90
N GLY A 213 -12.01 -14.73 9.77
CA GLY A 213 -13.19 -15.60 9.59
C GLY A 213 -14.51 -14.81 9.57
N VAL A 214 -15.59 -15.50 9.17
CA VAL A 214 -16.94 -14.91 9.14
C VAL A 214 -17.62 -15.08 10.49
N SER A 215 -17.78 -14.00 11.23
CA SER A 215 -18.41 -13.98 12.55
C SER A 215 -19.16 -12.67 12.80
N VAL A 216 -19.98 -12.62 13.85
CA VAL A 216 -20.66 -11.38 14.27
C VAL A 216 -19.63 -10.29 14.58
N ARG A 217 -18.53 -10.65 15.23
CA ARG A 217 -17.44 -9.73 15.57
C ARG A 217 -16.81 -9.12 14.30
N THR A 218 -16.36 -9.96 13.39
CA THR A 218 -15.71 -9.51 12.14
C THR A 218 -16.65 -8.75 11.22
N THR A 219 -17.91 -9.17 11.15
CA THR A 219 -18.93 -8.45 10.38
C THR A 219 -19.25 -7.08 10.98
N THR A 220 -19.23 -6.95 12.31
CA THR A 220 -19.40 -5.64 12.99
C THR A 220 -18.22 -4.74 12.72
N ALA A 221 -16.99 -5.27 12.76
CA ALA A 221 -15.78 -4.52 12.39
C ALA A 221 -15.86 -4.03 10.94
N LEU A 222 -16.20 -4.91 10.01
CA LEU A 222 -16.39 -4.57 8.59
C LEU A 222 -17.38 -3.42 8.40
N LEU A 223 -18.53 -3.44 9.07
CA LEU A 223 -19.51 -2.35 9.02
C LEU A 223 -18.95 -1.05 9.63
N GLY A 224 -18.16 -1.17 10.67
CA GLY A 224 -17.42 -0.03 11.26
C GLY A 224 -16.45 0.58 10.25
N THR A 225 -15.71 -0.26 9.51
CA THR A 225 -14.79 0.19 8.46
C THR A 225 -15.55 0.87 7.30
N PHE A 226 -16.70 0.33 6.87
CA PHE A 226 -17.54 1.00 5.85
C PHE A 226 -18.06 2.36 6.34
N GLY A 227 -18.47 2.46 7.60
CA GLY A 227 -18.86 3.73 8.21
C GLY A 227 -17.71 4.75 8.27
N GLY A 228 -16.51 4.29 8.68
CA GLY A 228 -15.29 5.09 8.65
C GLY A 228 -14.91 5.53 7.25
N LEU A 229 -14.95 4.61 6.28
CA LEU A 229 -14.66 4.91 4.87
C LEU A 229 -15.60 5.97 4.31
N ALA A 230 -16.89 5.90 4.62
CA ALA A 230 -17.85 6.94 4.20
C ALA A 230 -17.50 8.32 4.77
N ILE A 231 -17.10 8.39 6.04
CA ILE A 231 -16.61 9.62 6.67
C ILE A 231 -15.32 10.10 6.01
N THR A 232 -14.37 9.21 5.77
CA THR A 232 -13.10 9.53 5.09
C THR A 232 -13.35 10.14 3.71
N VAL A 233 -14.27 9.57 2.93
CA VAL A 233 -14.63 10.12 1.60
C VAL A 233 -15.19 11.54 1.72
N VAL A 234 -16.10 11.78 2.67
CA VAL A 234 -16.67 13.12 2.90
C VAL A 234 -15.57 14.11 3.29
N LEU A 235 -14.66 13.70 4.18
CA LEU A 235 -13.54 14.55 4.60
C LEU A 235 -12.53 14.77 3.48
N ALA A 236 -12.24 13.76 2.67
CA ALA A 236 -11.34 13.87 1.52
C ALA A 236 -11.90 14.86 0.48
N VAL A 237 -13.17 14.73 0.10
CA VAL A 237 -13.84 15.65 -0.83
C VAL A 237 -13.83 17.08 -0.28
N TRP A 238 -14.18 17.25 0.99
CA TRP A 238 -14.17 18.56 1.62
C TRP A 238 -12.75 19.14 1.75
N GLY A 239 -11.79 18.35 2.22
CA GLY A 239 -10.43 18.79 2.49
C GLY A 239 -9.67 19.15 1.21
N THR A 240 -9.76 18.33 0.17
CA THR A 240 -9.13 18.61 -1.15
C THR A 240 -9.72 19.85 -1.78
N GLY A 241 -11.06 20.03 -1.71
CA GLY A 241 -11.73 21.22 -2.23
C GLY A 241 -11.44 22.49 -1.42
N ALA A 242 -11.48 22.41 -0.07
CA ALA A 242 -11.25 23.56 0.80
C ALA A 242 -9.79 24.05 0.77
N ALA A 243 -8.84 23.14 0.63
CA ALA A 243 -7.41 23.43 0.53
C ALA A 243 -6.93 23.66 -0.92
N ASN A 244 -7.82 23.59 -1.92
CA ASN A 244 -7.49 23.69 -3.34
C ASN A 244 -6.34 22.76 -3.74
N LEU A 245 -6.36 21.52 -3.26
CA LEU A 245 -5.33 20.54 -3.59
C LEU A 245 -5.54 20.03 -5.02
N THR A 246 -4.52 20.18 -5.81
CA THR A 246 -4.61 19.90 -7.25
C THR A 246 -4.06 18.52 -7.64
N GLY A 247 -3.32 17.85 -6.76
CA GLY A 247 -2.60 16.61 -7.08
C GLY A 247 -1.44 16.82 -8.06
N SER A 248 -1.04 18.07 -8.30
CA SER A 248 -0.01 18.43 -9.30
C SER A 248 1.42 18.32 -8.72
N SER A 249 1.72 17.24 -8.03
CA SER A 249 3.09 16.84 -7.71
C SER A 249 3.88 16.55 -9.00
N GLU A 250 5.20 16.50 -8.95
CA GLU A 250 6.05 16.17 -10.11
C GLU A 250 5.60 14.88 -10.81
N ASN A 251 5.32 13.84 -10.04
CA ASN A 251 4.78 12.58 -10.56
C ASN A 251 3.37 12.74 -11.15
N GLY A 252 2.53 13.58 -10.54
CA GLY A 252 1.19 13.88 -11.02
C GLY A 252 1.22 14.59 -12.38
N ILE A 253 2.10 15.57 -12.52
CA ILE A 253 2.28 16.29 -13.79
C ILE A 253 2.79 15.35 -14.89
N THR A 254 3.77 14.50 -14.58
CA THR A 254 4.27 13.48 -15.51
C THR A 254 3.14 12.53 -15.94
N LEU A 255 2.35 12.04 -14.99
CA LEU A 255 1.21 11.15 -15.26
C LEU A 255 0.17 11.83 -16.17
N TYR A 256 -0.11 13.13 -15.94
CA TYR A 256 -1.04 13.90 -16.77
C TYR A 256 -0.57 14.02 -18.22
N GLN A 257 0.75 14.03 -18.49
CA GLN A 257 1.29 14.04 -19.85
C GLN A 257 0.95 12.75 -20.62
N TYR A 258 0.94 11.61 -19.93
CA TYR A 258 0.54 10.33 -20.53
C TYR A 258 -0.98 10.17 -20.61
N PHE A 259 -1.71 10.74 -19.65
CA PHE A 259 -3.16 10.62 -19.52
C PHE A 259 -3.84 12.00 -19.36
N PRO A 260 -3.95 12.81 -20.44
CA PRO A 260 -4.46 14.19 -20.34
C PRO A 260 -5.91 14.32 -19.87
N GLY A 261 -6.67 13.21 -19.87
CA GLY A 261 -8.05 13.16 -19.36
C GLY A 261 -8.17 12.87 -17.86
N LEU A 262 -7.05 12.59 -17.18
CA LEU A 262 -7.04 12.21 -15.76
C LEU A 262 -7.16 13.44 -14.85
N SER A 263 -8.14 13.44 -13.96
CA SER A 263 -8.24 14.44 -12.90
C SER A 263 -7.23 14.12 -11.78
N LEU A 264 -6.17 14.89 -11.66
CA LEU A 264 -5.15 14.71 -10.64
C LEU A 264 -5.71 14.92 -9.23
N SER A 265 -6.63 15.86 -9.05
CA SER A 265 -7.31 16.09 -7.76
C SER A 265 -8.16 14.89 -7.34
N ASP A 266 -8.87 14.25 -8.29
CA ASP A 266 -9.65 13.05 -7.99
C ASP A 266 -8.74 11.84 -7.73
N LEU A 267 -7.59 11.77 -8.41
CA LEU A 267 -6.56 10.76 -8.14
C LEU A 267 -5.97 10.93 -6.73
N LEU A 268 -5.71 12.16 -6.30
CA LEU A 268 -5.29 12.48 -4.93
C LEU A 268 -6.35 12.00 -3.91
N MET A 269 -7.63 12.30 -4.15
CA MET A 269 -8.74 11.80 -3.30
C MET A 269 -8.78 10.27 -3.26
N CYS A 270 -8.59 9.61 -4.39
CA CYS A 270 -8.49 8.15 -4.46
C CYS A 270 -7.37 7.63 -3.55
N GLY A 271 -6.19 8.25 -3.62
CA GLY A 271 -5.05 7.93 -2.76
C GLY A 271 -5.33 8.10 -1.28
N ILE A 272 -6.00 9.19 -0.87
CA ILE A 272 -6.41 9.44 0.52
C ILE A 272 -7.37 8.36 1.01
N VAL A 273 -8.37 8.00 0.20
CA VAL A 273 -9.36 6.96 0.55
C VAL A 273 -8.71 5.59 0.73
N ILE A 274 -7.78 5.23 -0.16
CA ILE A 274 -7.04 3.95 -0.07
C ILE A 274 -6.14 3.94 1.17
N ALA A 275 -5.40 5.02 1.43
CA ALA A 275 -4.53 5.13 2.59
C ALA A 275 -5.30 5.02 3.90
N GLY A 276 -6.46 5.69 4.00
CA GLY A 276 -7.34 5.61 5.15
C GLY A 276 -7.89 4.21 5.41
N LEU A 277 -8.12 3.41 4.36
CA LEU A 277 -8.65 2.05 4.49
C LEU A 277 -7.78 1.14 5.37
N GLY A 278 -6.46 1.22 5.23
CA GLY A 278 -5.52 0.41 6.02
C GLY A 278 -5.65 0.70 7.52
N ALA A 279 -5.63 1.96 7.90
CA ALA A 279 -5.78 2.40 9.30
C ALA A 279 -7.17 2.05 9.86
N LEU A 280 -8.23 2.29 9.08
CA LEU A 280 -9.61 1.99 9.48
C LEU A 280 -9.81 0.50 9.74
N ASN A 281 -9.26 -0.37 8.88
CA ASN A 281 -9.38 -1.82 9.03
C ASN A 281 -8.72 -2.31 10.31
N ASP A 282 -7.52 -1.83 10.63
CA ASP A 282 -6.80 -2.20 11.86
C ASP A 282 -7.55 -1.74 13.11
N VAL A 283 -7.94 -0.47 13.16
CA VAL A 283 -8.67 0.10 14.31
C VAL A 283 -10.00 -0.61 14.54
N THR A 284 -10.77 -0.86 13.50
CA THR A 284 -12.12 -1.44 13.65
C THR A 284 -12.08 -2.90 14.09
N ILE A 285 -11.16 -3.71 13.53
CA ILE A 285 -11.04 -5.12 13.90
C ILE A 285 -10.49 -5.29 15.32
N THR A 286 -9.50 -4.46 15.70
CA THR A 286 -8.91 -4.45 17.04
C THR A 286 -9.94 -4.01 18.08
N GLN A 287 -10.67 -2.93 17.81
CA GLN A 287 -11.72 -2.42 18.68
C GLN A 287 -12.88 -3.41 18.85
N ALA A 288 -13.37 -4.01 17.76
CA ALA A 288 -14.41 -5.02 17.82
C ALA A 288 -13.96 -6.26 18.63
N SER A 289 -12.70 -6.67 18.48
CA SER A 289 -12.12 -7.78 19.23
C SER A 289 -11.99 -7.44 20.71
N ALA A 290 -11.50 -6.26 21.07
CA ALA A 290 -11.38 -5.82 22.45
C ALA A 290 -12.73 -5.78 23.18
N VAL A 291 -13.75 -5.20 22.56
CA VAL A 291 -15.10 -5.14 23.12
C VAL A 291 -15.72 -6.53 23.24
N TRP A 292 -15.45 -7.42 22.28
CA TRP A 292 -15.91 -8.80 22.33
C TRP A 292 -15.31 -9.56 23.51
N GLU A 293 -13.99 -9.46 23.73
CA GLU A 293 -13.29 -10.10 24.85
C GLU A 293 -13.74 -9.55 26.21
N LEU A 294 -13.94 -8.23 26.33
CA LEU A 294 -14.51 -7.62 27.55
C LEU A 294 -15.89 -8.17 27.88
N GLY A 295 -16.75 -8.32 26.86
CA GLY A 295 -18.09 -8.90 27.03
C GLY A 295 -18.08 -10.39 27.38
N ALA A 296 -17.13 -11.14 26.83
CA ALA A 296 -16.94 -12.56 27.12
C ALA A 296 -16.39 -12.79 28.54
N ALA A 297 -15.47 -11.93 28.99
CA ALA A 297 -14.87 -12.01 30.32
C ALA A 297 -15.90 -11.74 31.43
N ASN A 298 -16.90 -10.88 31.22
CA ASN A 298 -17.97 -10.60 32.15
C ASN A 298 -19.32 -10.40 31.45
N PRO A 299 -20.06 -11.48 31.16
CA PRO A 299 -21.34 -11.44 30.45
C PRO A 299 -22.45 -10.62 31.16
N SER A 300 -22.31 -10.37 32.44
CA SER A 300 -23.27 -9.56 33.23
C SER A 300 -23.02 -8.05 33.12
N THR A 301 -21.94 -7.63 32.48
CA THR A 301 -21.62 -6.19 32.33
C THR A 301 -22.72 -5.44 31.56
N PRO A 302 -23.28 -4.36 32.11
CA PRO A 302 -24.25 -3.54 31.40
C PRO A 302 -23.67 -3.00 30.08
N ARG A 303 -24.48 -2.94 29.04
CA ARG A 303 -24.05 -2.46 27.69
C ARG A 303 -23.39 -1.08 27.75
N ARG A 304 -23.90 -0.15 28.59
CA ARG A 304 -23.31 1.19 28.76
C ARG A 304 -21.89 1.11 29.34
N THR A 305 -21.69 0.27 30.34
CA THR A 305 -20.35 0.06 30.95
C THR A 305 -19.39 -0.57 29.95
N LEU A 306 -19.83 -1.58 29.19
CA LEU A 306 -19.05 -2.20 28.14
C LEU A 306 -18.66 -1.18 27.05
N PHE A 307 -19.59 -0.33 26.64
CA PHE A 307 -19.31 0.75 25.70
C PHE A 307 -18.24 1.72 26.24
N LEU A 308 -18.38 2.16 27.51
CA LEU A 308 -17.41 3.08 28.11
C LEU A 308 -16.02 2.46 28.26
N GLN A 309 -15.95 1.16 28.58
CA GLN A 309 -14.69 0.42 28.65
C GLN A 309 -14.05 0.28 27.26
N GLY A 310 -14.83 -0.09 26.24
CA GLY A 310 -14.39 -0.12 24.85
C GLY A 310 -13.90 1.25 24.38
N MET A 311 -14.62 2.33 24.68
CA MET A 311 -14.19 3.69 24.33
C MET A 311 -12.90 4.13 25.01
N ARG A 312 -12.60 3.62 26.22
CA ARG A 312 -11.32 3.88 26.87
C ARG A 312 -10.16 3.25 26.08
N ILE A 313 -10.30 1.98 25.74
CA ILE A 313 -9.30 1.27 24.91
C ILE A 313 -9.15 1.96 23.54
N GLY A 314 -10.27 2.34 22.91
CA GLY A 314 -10.26 3.03 21.62
C GLY A 314 -9.53 4.36 21.64
N ARG A 315 -9.64 5.14 22.73
CA ARG A 315 -8.89 6.41 22.87
C ARG A 315 -7.37 6.20 22.91
N ASP A 316 -6.93 5.20 23.66
CA ASP A 316 -5.50 4.87 23.74
C ASP A 316 -4.98 4.40 22.37
N HIS A 317 -5.79 3.62 21.65
CA HIS A 317 -5.46 3.17 20.31
C HIS A 317 -5.39 4.32 19.30
N ILE A 318 -6.36 5.25 19.34
CA ILE A 318 -6.35 6.46 18.48
C ILE A 318 -5.06 7.26 18.71
N ALA A 319 -4.68 7.50 19.97
CA ALA A 319 -3.46 8.23 20.30
C ALA A 319 -2.21 7.58 19.67
N SER A 320 -2.11 6.24 19.73
CA SER A 320 -1.01 5.49 19.10
C SER A 320 -1.05 5.58 17.57
N THR A 321 -2.24 5.46 16.97
CA THR A 321 -2.41 5.49 15.51
C THR A 321 -2.03 6.84 14.92
N VAL A 322 -2.37 7.94 15.60
CA VAL A 322 -1.97 9.30 15.19
C VAL A 322 -0.45 9.42 15.05
N TYR A 323 0.32 8.95 16.05
CA TYR A 323 1.78 8.95 15.95
C TYR A 323 2.29 8.04 14.82
N THR A 324 1.71 6.87 14.68
CA THR A 324 2.12 5.90 13.63
C THR A 324 1.96 6.49 12.23
N LEU A 325 0.80 7.09 11.95
CA LEU A 325 0.53 7.71 10.66
C LEU A 325 1.41 8.95 10.44
N ALA A 326 1.49 9.84 11.43
CA ALA A 326 2.32 11.05 11.32
C ALA A 326 3.79 10.70 11.04
N PHE A 327 4.38 9.75 11.78
CA PHE A 327 5.76 9.37 11.55
C PHE A 327 5.98 8.60 10.25
N ALA A 328 5.02 7.79 9.80
CA ALA A 328 5.10 7.13 8.51
C ALA A 328 5.16 8.16 7.37
N TYR A 329 4.26 9.15 7.38
CA TYR A 329 4.25 10.20 6.35
C TYR A 329 5.43 11.14 6.44
N VAL A 330 5.83 11.59 7.64
CA VAL A 330 7.06 12.39 7.82
C VAL A 330 8.28 11.65 7.30
N GLY A 331 8.37 10.32 7.57
CA GLY A 331 9.48 9.51 7.08
C GLY A 331 9.54 9.42 5.56
N THR A 332 8.42 9.25 4.88
CA THR A 332 8.36 9.22 3.40
C THR A 332 8.58 10.59 2.76
N SER A 333 8.12 11.66 3.42
CA SER A 333 8.24 13.05 2.92
C SER A 333 9.51 13.76 3.41
N LEU A 334 10.42 13.08 4.11
CA LEU A 334 11.60 13.70 4.69
C LEU A 334 12.46 14.47 3.68
N PRO A 335 12.78 13.95 2.48
CA PRO A 335 13.54 14.70 1.47
C PRO A 335 12.84 16.00 1.04
N LEU A 336 11.51 15.94 0.87
CA LEU A 336 10.68 17.10 0.52
C LEU A 336 10.71 18.16 1.63
N ILE A 337 10.55 17.73 2.89
CA ILE A 337 10.64 18.62 4.06
C ILE A 337 12.01 19.27 4.16
N MET A 338 13.08 18.49 3.91
CA MET A 338 14.45 19.03 3.89
C MET A 338 14.63 20.07 2.78
N LEU A 339 14.17 19.76 1.55
CA LEU A 339 14.24 20.69 0.43
C LEU A 339 13.47 21.98 0.73
N ALA A 340 12.27 21.85 1.27
CA ALA A 340 11.44 22.99 1.64
C ALA A 340 12.04 23.82 2.78
N SER A 341 12.80 23.20 3.70
CA SER A 341 13.48 23.89 4.80
C SER A 341 14.73 24.70 4.38
N LEU A 342 15.23 24.47 3.16
CA LEU A 342 16.30 25.30 2.57
C LEU A 342 15.79 26.67 2.14
N ALA A 343 14.49 26.83 1.92
CA ALA A 343 13.89 28.13 1.65
C ALA A 343 13.84 28.95 2.95
N ASP A 344 14.20 30.23 2.88
CA ASP A 344 14.06 31.17 4.01
C ASP A 344 12.58 31.54 4.20
N ARG A 345 11.80 30.58 4.71
CA ARG A 345 10.36 30.70 4.94
C ARG A 345 9.99 30.14 6.32
N PRO A 346 8.93 30.70 6.97
CA PRO A 346 8.39 30.13 8.19
C PRO A 346 7.97 28.66 7.97
N LEU A 347 8.12 27.80 8.98
CA LEU A 347 7.67 26.40 8.92
C LEU A 347 6.19 26.27 8.57
N THR A 348 5.36 27.21 9.01
CA THR A 348 3.94 27.25 8.66
C THR A 348 3.70 27.36 7.17
N ASP A 349 4.46 28.21 6.48
CA ASP A 349 4.32 28.40 5.04
C ASP A 349 4.86 27.18 4.26
N THR A 350 5.86 26.54 4.82
CA THR A 350 6.42 25.27 4.31
C THR A 350 5.38 24.15 4.40
N LEU A 351 4.73 23.99 5.57
CA LEU A 351 3.69 22.96 5.77
C LEU A 351 2.43 23.20 4.93
N LEU A 352 2.17 24.44 4.55
CA LEU A 352 1.04 24.84 3.70
C LEU A 352 1.40 24.90 2.21
N SER A 353 2.65 24.60 1.82
CA SER A 353 3.00 24.48 0.41
C SER A 353 2.26 23.29 -0.22
N ALA A 354 1.87 23.40 -1.50
CA ALA A 354 0.98 22.46 -2.16
C ALA A 354 1.36 20.99 -1.95
N GLU A 355 2.63 20.65 -2.17
CA GLU A 355 3.13 19.28 -2.07
C GLU A 355 3.10 18.72 -0.64
N ILE A 356 3.46 19.56 0.37
CA ILE A 356 3.43 19.14 1.78
C ILE A 356 2.00 19.16 2.31
N ALA A 357 1.18 20.11 1.88
CA ALA A 357 -0.23 20.18 2.28
C ALA A 357 -1.02 18.93 1.83
N GLU A 358 -0.68 18.33 0.69
CA GLU A 358 -1.26 17.06 0.24
C GLU A 358 -0.96 15.93 1.24
N GLU A 359 0.28 15.83 1.72
CA GLU A 359 0.66 14.83 2.74
C GLU A 359 0.04 15.12 4.11
N VAL A 360 -0.06 16.39 4.49
CA VAL A 360 -0.74 16.79 5.74
C VAL A 360 -2.21 16.38 5.70
N VAL A 361 -2.94 16.70 4.61
CA VAL A 361 -4.36 16.32 4.47
C VAL A 361 -4.54 14.80 4.41
N ARG A 362 -3.61 14.07 3.82
CA ARG A 362 -3.60 12.60 3.82
C ARG A 362 -3.40 12.01 5.22
N THR A 363 -2.62 12.69 6.06
CA THR A 363 -2.34 12.26 7.44
C THR A 363 -3.50 12.52 8.39
N LEU A 364 -4.18 13.65 8.22
CA LEU A 364 -5.34 14.07 9.03
C LEU A 364 -6.59 13.28 8.71
#